data_abca7ef8bb97b873ed3a649423bf5c69
#
_entry.id   abca7ef8bb97b873ed3a649423bf5c69
#
_cell.length_a   1.000
_cell.length_b   1.000
_cell.length_c   1.000
_cell.angle_alpha   90.00
_cell.angle_beta   90.00
_cell.angle_gamma   90.00
#
_symmetry.space_group_name_H-M   'P 1'
#
loop_
_entity.id
_entity.type
_entity.pdbx_description
1 polymer ?
#
loop_
_entity_poly.entity_id
_entity_poly.type
_entity_poly.pdbx_seq_one_letter_code
_entity_poly.pdbx_strand_id
1 'polypeptide(L)'
;MNIQRRDFLISGATALAAAGLPRMARCAEGCCAGPFKTVLKKALIRKRLTPDVVKVLKDNGYPGVELQDKSVTEAEARAARRLAEDEGLRIHSFMGGWLDFNAKDPAKRRDAIEAGKKNLRLASAYGASVILVVPGRVGGIPMPRPSAFKLAYDPKTLMLSRAADADFPAYVQAQNDATKYAQDAVCELVPLASELGVTIGLENVWNNLWVKPDFAAAFIRSFKNAWVKSYLDLGNHERYAPAQEWVRALGDQIVKLHIKDFKLDRAAKNEGAFVRIGDGSIDFKAVRRALECVGYSGWVSIESSGWTDAEHSAIMDRFFSGKL
;
A
#
# COMPACT_ATOMS: atom_id res chain seq x y z
N MET A 1 -49.13 -41.27 -36.25
CA MET A 1 -50.13 -40.50 -35.49
C MET A 1 -49.56 -39.14 -35.19
N ASN A 2 -50.05 -38.13 -35.89
CA ASN A 2 -49.63 -36.73 -35.80
C ASN A 2 -50.08 -36.09 -34.51
N ILE A 3 -49.19 -35.28 -33.84
CA ILE A 3 -49.61 -34.16 -33.05
C ILE A 3 -48.67 -32.99 -33.30
N GLN A 4 -49.26 -31.88 -33.65
CA GLN A 4 -48.70 -30.64 -34.17
C GLN A 4 -47.95 -29.80 -33.15
N ARG A 5 -46.94 -29.11 -33.65
CA ARG A 5 -46.30 -27.93 -33.02
C ARG A 5 -47.30 -26.80 -32.93
N ARG A 6 -47.35 -26.13 -31.80
CA ARG A 6 -47.98 -24.79 -31.64
C ARG A 6 -46.91 -23.81 -31.19
N ASP A 7 -46.71 -22.81 -32.01
CA ASP A 7 -45.87 -21.63 -31.80
C ASP A 7 -46.37 -20.80 -30.61
N PHE A 8 -45.47 -20.42 -29.74
CA PHE A 8 -45.65 -19.31 -28.80
C PHE A 8 -44.56 -18.29 -29.07
N LEU A 9 -44.92 -17.25 -29.82
CA LEU A 9 -44.15 -16.02 -29.92
C LEU A 9 -44.40 -15.25 -28.61
N ILE A 10 -43.36 -15.11 -27.80
CA ILE A 10 -43.29 -14.12 -26.74
C ILE A 10 -42.16 -13.14 -27.08
N SER A 11 -42.57 -11.94 -27.47
CA SER A 11 -41.74 -10.76 -27.54
C SER A 11 -41.19 -10.43 -26.17
N GLY A 12 -39.94 -10.76 -25.90
CA GLY A 12 -39.24 -10.35 -24.71
C GLY A 12 -38.14 -9.37 -25.08
N ALA A 13 -38.37 -8.10 -24.87
CA ALA A 13 -37.35 -7.07 -24.95
C ALA A 13 -36.22 -7.43 -23.98
N THR A 14 -35.07 -7.82 -24.51
CA THR A 14 -33.84 -7.99 -23.75
C THR A 14 -33.35 -6.61 -23.31
N ALA A 15 -33.70 -6.22 -22.10
CA ALA A 15 -33.01 -5.14 -21.40
C ALA A 15 -31.57 -5.63 -21.15
N LEU A 16 -30.60 -5.09 -21.87
CA LEU A 16 -29.19 -5.18 -21.50
C LEU A 16 -29.06 -4.51 -20.13
N ALA A 17 -28.98 -5.32 -19.08
CA ALA A 17 -28.51 -4.89 -17.80
C ALA A 17 -27.03 -4.50 -17.99
N ALA A 18 -26.76 -3.22 -18.12
CA ALA A 18 -25.43 -2.65 -17.91
C ALA A 18 -25.00 -3.07 -16.51
N ALA A 19 -24.10 -4.06 -16.42
CA ALA A 19 -23.43 -4.40 -15.19
C ALA A 19 -22.65 -3.16 -14.75
N GLY A 20 -23.26 -2.37 -13.88
CA GLY A 20 -22.67 -1.18 -13.30
C GLY A 20 -21.40 -1.59 -12.57
N LEU A 21 -20.28 -1.00 -12.98
CA LEU A 21 -19.09 -0.90 -12.13
C LEU A 21 -19.55 -0.53 -10.72
N PRO A 22 -18.99 -1.17 -9.66
CA PRO A 22 -19.37 -0.82 -8.32
C PRO A 22 -19.16 0.69 -8.16
N ARG A 23 -20.23 1.38 -7.86
CA ARG A 23 -20.22 2.81 -7.57
C ARG A 23 -19.17 3.01 -6.47
N MET A 24 -18.02 3.60 -6.83
CA MET A 24 -17.12 4.16 -5.84
C MET A 24 -17.99 5.08 -4.98
N ALA A 25 -18.24 4.68 -3.74
CA ALA A 25 -18.86 5.56 -2.79
C ALA A 25 -17.91 6.75 -2.62
N ARG A 26 -18.14 7.82 -3.35
CA ARG A 26 -17.58 9.13 -3.03
C ARG A 26 -18.13 9.43 -1.65
N CYS A 27 -17.31 9.19 -0.62
CA CYS A 27 -17.61 9.74 0.69
C CYS A 27 -17.61 11.25 0.53
N ALA A 28 -18.82 11.81 0.41
CA ALA A 28 -19.01 13.25 0.45
C ALA A 28 -18.41 13.75 1.78
N GLU A 29 -17.75 14.89 1.75
CA GLU A 29 -17.33 15.60 2.96
C GLU A 29 -18.55 15.75 3.86
N GLY A 30 -18.60 15.01 4.95
CA GLY A 30 -19.77 15.00 5.87
C GLY A 30 -20.29 13.63 6.27
N CYS A 31 -20.01 12.56 5.51
CA CYS A 31 -20.55 11.22 5.80
C CYS A 31 -20.05 10.60 7.13
N CYS A 32 -18.99 11.12 7.74
CA CYS A 32 -18.36 10.57 8.95
C CYS A 32 -18.18 11.63 10.06
N ALA A 33 -19.21 12.44 10.33
CA ALA A 33 -19.15 13.52 11.34
C ALA A 33 -19.21 13.04 12.80
N GLY A 34 -19.48 11.75 13.05
CA GLY A 34 -19.60 11.16 14.38
C GLY A 34 -18.27 10.72 15.01
N PRO A 35 -18.34 10.06 16.19
CA PRO A 35 -17.19 9.42 16.82
C PRO A 35 -16.57 8.34 15.91
N PHE A 36 -15.27 8.13 16.00
CA PHE A 36 -14.59 7.09 15.25
C PHE A 36 -14.99 5.70 15.73
N LYS A 37 -15.35 4.82 14.80
CA LYS A 37 -15.68 3.41 15.04
C LYS A 37 -14.53 2.49 14.64
N THR A 38 -13.66 2.95 13.70
CA THR A 38 -12.49 2.19 13.27
C THR A 38 -11.41 2.21 14.36
N VAL A 39 -10.76 1.05 14.52
CA VAL A 39 -9.72 0.84 15.54
C VAL A 39 -8.35 0.83 14.87
N LEU A 40 -7.52 1.80 15.21
CA LEU A 40 -6.14 1.87 14.76
C LEU A 40 -5.21 1.34 15.85
N LYS A 41 -4.16 0.63 15.44
CA LYS A 41 -3.15 0.04 16.33
C LYS A 41 -1.78 0.59 15.98
N LYS A 42 -1.07 1.15 16.96
CA LYS A 42 0.26 1.71 16.75
C LYS A 42 1.34 0.63 16.77
N ALA A 43 2.35 0.79 15.91
CA ALA A 43 3.51 -0.07 15.86
C ALA A 43 4.77 0.72 15.53
N LEU A 44 5.93 0.14 15.88
CA LEU A 44 7.24 0.65 15.50
C LEU A 44 7.85 -0.25 14.42
N ILE A 45 8.70 0.34 13.58
CA ILE A 45 9.58 -0.40 12.69
C ILE A 45 10.89 -0.66 13.43
N ARG A 46 11.34 -1.94 13.46
CA ARG A 46 12.61 -2.34 14.07
C ARG A 46 13.34 -3.34 13.17
N LYS A 47 14.67 -3.35 13.25
CA LYS A 47 15.46 -4.31 12.50
C LYS A 47 15.14 -5.74 12.96
N ARG A 48 15.25 -6.01 14.24
CA ARG A 48 14.99 -7.31 14.90
C ARG A 48 14.16 -7.13 16.15
N LEU A 49 13.49 -8.19 16.58
CA LEU A 49 12.89 -8.24 17.91
C LEU A 49 13.90 -8.87 18.88
N THR A 50 14.32 -8.08 19.86
CA THR A 50 15.19 -8.49 20.97
C THR A 50 14.49 -8.16 22.30
N PRO A 51 14.94 -8.72 23.46
CA PRO A 51 14.39 -8.34 24.76
C PRO A 51 14.38 -6.84 25.01
N ASP A 52 15.43 -6.11 24.58
CA ASP A 52 15.48 -4.65 24.72
C ASP A 52 14.39 -3.96 23.86
N VAL A 53 14.18 -4.44 22.63
CA VAL A 53 13.10 -3.93 21.76
C VAL A 53 11.73 -4.24 22.37
N VAL A 54 11.54 -5.43 22.93
CA VAL A 54 10.32 -5.79 23.67
C VAL A 54 10.05 -4.80 24.80
N LYS A 55 11.09 -4.52 25.61
CA LYS A 55 10.98 -3.54 26.70
C LYS A 55 10.57 -2.17 26.16
N VAL A 56 11.21 -1.66 25.10
CA VAL A 56 10.84 -0.36 24.48
C VAL A 56 9.39 -0.35 24.02
N LEU A 57 8.92 -1.42 23.37
CA LEU A 57 7.54 -1.52 22.89
C LEU A 57 6.55 -1.44 24.07
N LYS A 58 6.80 -2.20 25.14
CA LYS A 58 5.91 -2.25 26.31
C LYS A 58 5.91 -0.95 27.09
N ASP A 59 7.08 -0.38 27.36
CA ASP A 59 7.23 0.88 28.10
C ASP A 59 6.51 2.06 27.41
N ASN A 60 6.42 2.02 26.07
CA ASN A 60 5.79 3.07 25.28
C ASN A 60 4.40 2.69 24.74
N GLY A 61 3.83 1.57 25.19
CA GLY A 61 2.45 1.17 24.86
C GLY A 61 2.22 0.80 23.39
N TYR A 62 3.23 0.20 22.73
CA TYR A 62 3.09 -0.36 21.39
C TYR A 62 2.68 -1.83 21.45
N PRO A 63 1.49 -2.19 20.95
CA PRO A 63 1.06 -3.58 20.93
C PRO A 63 1.68 -4.40 19.79
N GLY A 64 2.45 -3.77 18.89
CA GLY A 64 3.04 -4.45 17.76
C GLY A 64 4.29 -3.81 17.18
N VAL A 65 4.92 -4.58 16.31
CA VAL A 65 6.16 -4.23 15.61
C VAL A 65 6.12 -4.71 14.17
N GLU A 66 6.76 -3.95 13.31
CA GLU A 66 7.12 -4.34 11.95
C GLU A 66 8.63 -4.61 11.90
N LEU A 67 9.03 -5.76 11.35
CA LEU A 67 10.44 -6.15 11.28
C LEU A 67 10.96 -6.04 9.85
N GLN A 68 12.30 -5.81 9.71
CA GLN A 68 12.91 -5.57 8.39
C GLN A 68 14.19 -6.37 8.11
N ASP A 69 14.66 -7.24 9.03
CA ASP A 69 15.89 -7.98 8.82
C ASP A 69 15.66 -9.21 7.91
N LYS A 70 16.15 -9.11 6.68
CA LYS A 70 16.11 -10.18 5.67
C LYS A 70 17.26 -11.19 5.78
N SER A 71 18.21 -10.96 6.68
CA SER A 71 19.40 -11.83 6.85
C SER A 71 19.16 -13.00 7.81
N VAL A 72 18.03 -12.98 8.54
CA VAL A 72 17.69 -14.04 9.50
C VAL A 72 17.21 -15.30 8.78
N THR A 73 17.38 -16.43 9.45
CA THR A 73 16.78 -17.71 9.05
C THR A 73 15.31 -17.78 9.47
N GLU A 74 14.54 -18.67 8.87
CA GLU A 74 13.18 -18.94 9.32
C GLU A 74 13.10 -19.43 10.77
N ALA A 75 14.14 -20.17 11.25
CA ALA A 75 14.21 -20.61 12.64
C ALA A 75 14.34 -19.43 13.61
N GLU A 76 15.19 -18.45 13.31
CA GLU A 76 15.33 -17.20 14.07
C GLU A 76 14.04 -16.37 14.00
N ALA A 77 13.38 -16.30 12.84
CA ALA A 77 12.09 -15.63 12.69
C ALA A 77 11.01 -16.28 13.56
N ARG A 78 10.94 -17.62 13.61
CA ARG A 78 10.04 -18.34 14.52
C ARG A 78 10.37 -18.12 16.00
N ALA A 79 11.65 -18.00 16.35
CA ALA A 79 12.05 -17.65 17.73
C ALA A 79 11.59 -16.23 18.11
N ALA A 80 11.76 -15.25 17.21
CA ALA A 80 11.26 -13.89 17.41
C ALA A 80 9.72 -13.84 17.53
N ARG A 81 9.02 -14.68 16.75
CA ARG A 81 7.56 -14.82 16.87
C ARG A 81 7.16 -15.32 18.26
N ARG A 82 7.79 -16.38 18.76
CA ARG A 82 7.51 -16.88 20.13
C ARG A 82 7.76 -15.79 21.18
N LEU A 83 8.91 -15.11 21.10
CA LEU A 83 9.20 -13.99 22.01
C LEU A 83 8.10 -12.93 21.98
N ALA A 84 7.60 -12.56 20.81
CA ALA A 84 6.50 -11.60 20.71
C ALA A 84 5.21 -12.12 21.34
N GLU A 85 4.84 -13.38 21.06
CA GLU A 85 3.62 -14.01 21.57
C GLU A 85 3.67 -14.15 23.10
N ASP A 86 4.80 -14.58 23.67
CA ASP A 86 5.03 -14.73 25.12
C ASP A 86 4.89 -13.37 25.84
N GLU A 87 5.25 -12.28 25.18
CA GLU A 87 5.20 -10.93 25.72
C GLU A 87 3.89 -10.17 25.37
N GLY A 88 2.93 -10.83 24.74
CA GLY A 88 1.65 -10.24 24.35
C GLY A 88 1.75 -9.24 23.21
N LEU A 89 2.84 -9.29 22.43
CA LEU A 89 3.09 -8.41 21.29
C LEU A 89 2.74 -9.11 19.96
N ARG A 90 2.56 -8.32 18.91
CA ARG A 90 2.33 -8.83 17.56
C ARG A 90 3.39 -8.34 16.57
N ILE A 91 4.09 -9.26 15.92
CA ILE A 91 4.80 -8.93 14.67
C ILE A 91 3.73 -8.91 13.58
N HIS A 92 3.29 -7.69 13.19
CA HIS A 92 2.12 -7.56 12.32
C HIS A 92 2.48 -7.50 10.84
N SER A 93 3.73 -7.15 10.52
CA SER A 93 4.22 -6.97 9.16
C SER A 93 5.72 -7.25 9.08
N PHE A 94 6.18 -7.61 7.88
CA PHE A 94 7.58 -7.74 7.53
C PHE A 94 7.92 -6.86 6.33
N MET A 95 8.92 -5.99 6.47
CA MET A 95 9.34 -5.09 5.41
C MET A 95 10.28 -5.82 4.43
N GLY A 96 9.70 -6.39 3.37
CA GLY A 96 10.43 -7.01 2.26
C GLY A 96 11.21 -6.00 1.41
N GLY A 97 10.71 -4.76 1.34
CA GLY A 97 11.37 -3.62 0.70
C GLY A 97 11.41 -3.72 -0.83
N TRP A 98 12.46 -3.15 -1.42
CA TRP A 98 12.63 -3.06 -2.86
C TRP A 98 12.86 -4.42 -3.51
N LEU A 99 12.08 -4.69 -4.58
CA LEU A 99 12.25 -5.82 -5.48
C LEU A 99 12.24 -5.31 -6.93
N ASP A 100 13.35 -5.51 -7.65
CA ASP A 100 13.55 -4.96 -9.01
C ASP A 100 12.75 -5.75 -10.07
N PHE A 101 11.43 -5.82 -9.92
CA PHE A 101 10.57 -6.53 -10.87
C PHE A 101 10.61 -5.95 -12.28
N ASN A 102 11.00 -4.67 -12.41
CA ASN A 102 11.14 -4.00 -13.70
C ASN A 102 12.61 -3.84 -14.16
N ALA A 103 13.55 -4.61 -13.62
CA ALA A 103 14.91 -4.65 -14.11
C ALA A 103 14.95 -4.97 -15.62
N LYS A 104 15.80 -4.32 -16.39
CA LYS A 104 15.97 -4.58 -17.82
C LYS A 104 16.44 -6.02 -18.10
N ASP A 105 17.32 -6.53 -17.24
CA ASP A 105 17.85 -7.88 -17.31
C ASP A 105 16.82 -8.90 -16.79
N PRO A 106 16.41 -9.89 -17.61
CA PRO A 106 15.47 -10.93 -17.18
C PRO A 106 15.98 -11.77 -15.99
N ALA A 107 17.29 -11.99 -15.88
CA ALA A 107 17.87 -12.74 -14.75
C ALA A 107 17.64 -11.99 -13.43
N LYS A 108 17.89 -10.67 -13.43
CA LYS A 108 17.62 -9.83 -12.24
C LYS A 108 16.16 -9.80 -11.85
N ARG A 109 15.22 -9.82 -12.83
CA ARG A 109 13.79 -9.94 -12.51
C ARG A 109 13.46 -11.26 -11.82
N ARG A 110 14.06 -12.36 -12.28
CA ARG A 110 13.91 -13.68 -11.64
C ARG A 110 14.47 -13.69 -10.24
N ASP A 111 15.66 -13.14 -10.03
CA ASP A 111 16.26 -13.02 -8.70
C ASP A 111 15.36 -12.20 -7.75
N ALA A 112 14.73 -11.14 -8.25
CA ALA A 112 13.79 -10.33 -7.49
C ALA A 112 12.53 -11.13 -7.09
N ILE A 113 12.01 -11.99 -7.97
CA ILE A 113 10.87 -12.87 -7.66
C ILE A 113 11.28 -13.91 -6.60
N GLU A 114 12.44 -14.55 -6.73
CA GLU A 114 12.94 -15.49 -5.71
C GLU A 114 13.17 -14.82 -4.35
N ALA A 115 13.69 -13.60 -4.35
CA ALA A 115 13.78 -12.78 -3.13
C ALA A 115 12.40 -12.50 -2.54
N GLY A 116 11.40 -12.23 -3.36
CA GLY A 116 10.00 -12.07 -2.94
C GLY A 116 9.45 -13.36 -2.28
N LYS A 117 9.71 -14.51 -2.87
CA LYS A 117 9.32 -15.82 -2.28
C LYS A 117 10.00 -16.08 -0.94
N LYS A 118 11.30 -15.76 -0.82
CA LYS A 118 12.04 -15.84 0.45
C LYS A 118 11.41 -14.91 1.50
N ASN A 119 11.09 -13.68 1.14
CA ASN A 119 10.49 -12.70 2.04
C ASN A 119 9.10 -13.15 2.53
N LEU A 120 8.29 -13.79 1.67
CA LEU A 120 7.00 -14.38 2.06
C LEU A 120 7.17 -15.48 3.12
N ARG A 121 8.16 -16.38 2.96
CA ARG A 121 8.46 -17.43 3.95
C ARG A 121 8.92 -16.82 5.28
N LEU A 122 9.78 -15.80 5.24
CA LEU A 122 10.20 -15.09 6.47
C LEU A 122 9.02 -14.42 7.16
N ALA A 123 8.14 -13.72 6.41
CA ALA A 123 6.95 -13.10 6.97
C ALA A 123 6.05 -14.14 7.68
N SER A 124 5.82 -15.28 7.04
CA SER A 124 5.06 -16.38 7.63
C SER A 124 5.75 -16.95 8.89
N ALA A 125 7.06 -17.14 8.87
CA ALA A 125 7.85 -17.59 10.02
C ALA A 125 7.77 -16.61 11.21
N TYR A 126 7.79 -15.30 10.95
CA TYR A 126 7.54 -14.25 11.94
C TYR A 126 6.09 -14.23 12.45
N GLY A 127 5.16 -14.92 11.79
CA GLY A 127 3.72 -14.80 12.06
C GLY A 127 3.13 -13.48 11.60
N ALA A 128 3.83 -12.75 10.73
CA ALA A 128 3.33 -11.53 10.11
C ALA A 128 2.24 -11.86 9.07
N SER A 129 1.19 -11.04 9.04
CA SER A 129 0.09 -11.22 8.08
C SER A 129 0.30 -10.54 6.75
N VAL A 130 1.32 -9.68 6.65
CA VAL A 130 1.61 -8.86 5.46
C VAL A 130 3.10 -8.76 5.25
N ILE A 131 3.54 -8.83 4.00
CA ILE A 131 4.86 -8.35 3.60
C ILE A 131 4.71 -7.02 2.84
N LEU A 132 5.58 -6.06 3.14
CA LEU A 132 5.72 -4.84 2.33
C LEU A 132 6.65 -5.11 1.15
N VAL A 133 6.19 -4.79 -0.05
CA VAL A 133 6.96 -4.91 -1.30
C VAL A 133 6.90 -3.61 -2.09
N VAL A 134 8.06 -3.07 -2.46
CA VAL A 134 8.18 -2.01 -3.47
C VAL A 134 8.49 -2.65 -4.82
N PRO A 135 7.55 -2.68 -5.77
CA PRO A 135 7.59 -3.54 -6.95
C PRO A 135 8.36 -2.93 -8.14
N GLY A 136 9.51 -2.32 -7.88
CA GLY A 136 10.33 -1.71 -8.93
C GLY A 136 10.40 -0.18 -8.85
N ARG A 137 11.15 0.42 -9.81
CA ARG A 137 11.43 1.85 -9.83
C ARG A 137 11.70 2.34 -11.26
N VAL A 138 11.26 3.56 -11.56
CA VAL A 138 11.72 4.32 -12.73
C VAL A 138 12.59 5.48 -12.26
N GLY A 139 13.76 5.61 -12.83
CA GLY A 139 14.72 6.69 -12.50
C GLY A 139 15.83 6.77 -13.53
N GLY A 140 16.69 7.83 -13.42
CA GLY A 140 17.80 8.03 -14.33
C GLY A 140 17.42 8.49 -15.74
N ILE A 141 16.16 8.84 -15.97
CA ILE A 141 15.65 9.38 -17.24
C ILE A 141 14.88 10.68 -16.98
N PRO A 142 14.73 11.54 -17.98
CA PRO A 142 13.86 12.71 -17.87
C PRO A 142 12.42 12.29 -17.53
N MET A 143 11.82 12.99 -16.57
CA MET A 143 10.43 12.73 -16.13
C MET A 143 9.81 14.02 -15.57
N PRO A 144 8.47 14.10 -15.49
CA PRO A 144 7.79 15.23 -14.86
C PRO A 144 8.22 15.46 -13.41
N ARG A 145 8.08 16.68 -12.93
CA ARG A 145 8.14 16.95 -11.48
C ARG A 145 6.98 16.26 -10.78
N PRO A 146 7.10 15.95 -9.47
CA PRO A 146 6.07 15.18 -8.72
C PRO A 146 4.66 15.72 -8.87
N SER A 147 4.46 17.04 -8.81
CA SER A 147 3.14 17.67 -8.97
C SER A 147 2.63 17.72 -10.42
N ALA A 148 3.51 17.53 -11.41
CA ALA A 148 3.23 17.79 -12.83
C ALA A 148 2.88 16.53 -13.65
N PHE A 149 2.90 15.33 -13.05
CA PHE A 149 2.53 14.10 -13.76
C PHE A 149 1.09 14.16 -14.33
N LYS A 150 0.93 13.78 -15.61
CA LYS A 150 -0.35 13.74 -16.34
C LYS A 150 -0.68 12.31 -16.79
N LEU A 151 -0.81 11.40 -15.86
CA LEU A 151 -0.90 9.94 -16.10
C LEU A 151 -2.29 9.55 -16.65
N ALA A 152 -2.58 9.87 -17.93
CA ALA A 152 -3.75 9.36 -18.62
C ALA A 152 -3.51 7.89 -19.03
N TYR A 153 -4.28 6.97 -18.51
CA TYR A 153 -4.12 5.52 -18.73
C TYR A 153 -5.41 4.88 -19.23
N ASP A 154 -5.27 3.77 -19.93
CA ASP A 154 -6.39 2.89 -20.30
C ASP A 154 -6.78 2.05 -19.07
N PRO A 155 -8.01 2.15 -18.56
CA PRO A 155 -8.43 1.43 -17.35
C PRO A 155 -8.46 -0.09 -17.48
N LYS A 156 -8.43 -0.64 -18.71
CA LYS A 156 -8.41 -2.09 -18.95
C LYS A 156 -6.99 -2.67 -18.93
N THR A 157 -6.06 -1.95 -19.55
CA THR A 157 -4.66 -2.41 -19.69
C THR A 157 -3.72 -1.76 -18.69
N LEU A 158 -4.11 -0.64 -18.09
CA LEU A 158 -3.29 0.22 -17.23
C LEU A 158 -2.09 0.85 -17.96
N MET A 159 -2.07 0.78 -19.28
CA MET A 159 -1.02 1.42 -20.05
C MET A 159 -1.29 2.90 -20.19
N LEU A 160 -0.25 3.72 -19.97
CA LEU A 160 -0.31 5.14 -20.23
C LEU A 160 -0.46 5.38 -21.74
N SER A 161 -1.32 6.31 -22.11
CA SER A 161 -1.47 6.78 -23.48
C SER A 161 -0.25 7.62 -23.91
N ARG A 162 -0.03 7.74 -25.23
CA ARG A 162 1.03 8.62 -25.77
C ARG A 162 0.83 10.10 -25.43
N ALA A 163 -0.40 10.51 -25.12
CA ALA A 163 -0.72 11.88 -24.69
C ALA A 163 -0.44 12.11 -23.20
N ALA A 164 -0.27 11.03 -22.42
CA ALA A 164 0.14 11.15 -21.03
C ALA A 164 1.61 11.56 -20.98
N ASP A 165 1.91 12.69 -20.31
CA ASP A 165 3.28 13.21 -20.20
C ASP A 165 4.05 13.19 -21.56
N ALA A 166 3.43 13.74 -22.60
CA ALA A 166 3.92 13.68 -23.99
C ALA A 166 5.36 14.18 -24.17
N ASP A 167 5.82 15.08 -23.32
CA ASP A 167 7.20 15.59 -23.30
C ASP A 167 8.21 14.58 -22.72
N PHE A 168 7.73 13.46 -22.14
CA PHE A 168 8.53 12.45 -21.45
C PHE A 168 8.27 11.03 -21.97
N PRO A 169 8.42 10.76 -23.29
CA PRO A 169 8.05 9.46 -23.88
C PRO A 169 8.84 8.27 -23.30
N ALA A 170 10.09 8.50 -22.89
CA ALA A 170 10.89 7.46 -22.23
C ALA A 170 10.32 7.07 -20.86
N TYR A 171 9.77 8.04 -20.10
CA TYR A 171 9.09 7.75 -18.84
C TYR A 171 7.78 6.98 -19.08
N VAL A 172 6.97 7.38 -20.05
CA VAL A 172 5.72 6.68 -20.41
C VAL A 172 6.00 5.21 -20.74
N GLN A 173 7.02 4.94 -21.56
CA GLN A 173 7.42 3.57 -21.89
C GLN A 173 7.89 2.81 -20.65
N ALA A 174 8.77 3.40 -19.84
CA ALA A 174 9.29 2.76 -18.63
C ALA A 174 8.19 2.47 -17.59
N GLN A 175 7.20 3.36 -17.44
CA GLN A 175 6.02 3.14 -16.59
C GLN A 175 5.17 1.96 -17.11
N ASN A 176 4.97 1.87 -18.43
CA ASN A 176 4.21 0.80 -19.05
C ASN A 176 4.91 -0.56 -18.88
N ASP A 177 6.20 -0.62 -19.14
CA ASP A 177 7.02 -1.81 -18.93
C ASP A 177 7.01 -2.25 -17.47
N ALA A 178 7.19 -1.30 -16.54
CA ALA A 178 7.16 -1.56 -15.10
C ALA A 178 5.79 -2.08 -14.65
N THR A 179 4.69 -1.54 -15.18
CA THR A 179 3.34 -2.03 -14.87
C THR A 179 3.19 -3.49 -15.26
N LYS A 180 3.59 -3.85 -16.49
CA LYS A 180 3.51 -5.23 -16.99
C LYS A 180 4.37 -6.17 -16.15
N TYR A 181 5.66 -5.84 -15.98
CA TYR A 181 6.57 -6.72 -15.24
C TYR A 181 6.20 -6.87 -13.78
N ALA A 182 5.72 -5.81 -13.13
CA ALA A 182 5.24 -5.89 -11.76
C ALA A 182 3.99 -6.77 -11.65
N GLN A 183 3.05 -6.68 -12.60
CA GLN A 183 1.88 -7.56 -12.63
C GLN A 183 2.29 -9.02 -12.78
N ASP A 184 3.16 -9.35 -13.75
CA ASP A 184 3.65 -10.71 -13.98
C ASP A 184 4.34 -11.27 -12.71
N ALA A 185 5.26 -10.51 -12.11
CA ALA A 185 6.01 -10.93 -10.93
C ALA A 185 5.12 -11.13 -9.70
N VAL A 186 4.22 -10.20 -9.43
CA VAL A 186 3.29 -10.31 -8.29
C VAL A 186 2.34 -11.49 -8.48
N CYS A 187 1.83 -11.72 -9.69
CA CYS A 187 1.00 -12.90 -10.00
C CYS A 187 1.75 -14.22 -9.73
N GLU A 188 3.08 -14.28 -10.00
CA GLU A 188 3.89 -15.46 -9.66
C GLU A 188 4.07 -15.67 -8.15
N LEU A 189 4.03 -14.60 -7.35
CA LEU A 189 4.11 -14.67 -5.88
C LEU A 189 2.79 -15.08 -5.21
N VAL A 190 1.65 -14.80 -5.83
CA VAL A 190 0.30 -15.00 -5.26
C VAL A 190 0.03 -16.41 -4.75
N PRO A 191 0.37 -17.51 -5.47
CA PRO A 191 0.13 -18.86 -4.97
C PRO A 191 0.82 -19.12 -3.63
N LEU A 192 2.09 -18.72 -3.49
CA LEU A 192 2.85 -18.87 -2.25
C LEU A 192 2.29 -17.95 -1.14
N ALA A 193 1.88 -16.72 -1.48
CA ALA A 193 1.26 -15.80 -0.53
C ALA A 193 -0.04 -16.40 0.06
N SER A 194 -0.86 -17.01 -0.79
CA SER A 194 -2.09 -17.71 -0.40
C SER A 194 -1.81 -18.94 0.49
N GLU A 195 -0.84 -19.76 0.09
CA GLU A 195 -0.42 -20.94 0.87
C GLU A 195 0.05 -20.55 2.28
N LEU A 196 0.84 -19.52 2.38
CA LEU A 196 1.41 -19.04 3.64
C LEU A 196 0.47 -18.16 4.47
N GLY A 197 -0.67 -17.74 3.92
CA GLY A 197 -1.59 -16.81 4.59
C GLY A 197 -1.01 -15.40 4.76
N VAL A 198 -0.12 -14.95 3.86
CA VAL A 198 0.59 -13.68 3.93
C VAL A 198 0.19 -12.78 2.75
N THR A 199 -0.38 -11.63 3.03
CA THR A 199 -0.76 -10.65 2.00
C THR A 199 0.46 -9.90 1.47
N ILE A 200 0.54 -9.72 0.16
CA ILE A 200 1.51 -8.86 -0.51
C ILE A 200 0.99 -7.43 -0.45
N GLY A 201 1.58 -6.61 0.39
CA GLY A 201 1.27 -5.18 0.49
C GLY A 201 2.20 -4.39 -0.43
N LEU A 202 1.67 -3.90 -1.55
CA LEU A 202 2.45 -3.12 -2.50
C LEU A 202 2.53 -1.66 -2.06
N GLU A 203 3.73 -1.14 -1.97
CA GLU A 203 4.02 0.26 -1.67
C GLU A 203 4.68 0.93 -2.88
N ASN A 204 4.19 2.11 -3.24
CA ASN A 204 4.83 2.96 -4.23
C ASN A 204 5.51 4.15 -3.55
N VAL A 205 6.62 3.93 -2.86
CA VAL A 205 7.49 4.98 -2.32
C VAL A 205 7.89 5.99 -3.43
N TRP A 206 8.96 6.72 -3.34
CA TRP A 206 9.44 7.57 -4.44
C TRP A 206 10.03 6.75 -5.60
N ASN A 207 9.29 5.73 -6.02
CA ASN A 207 9.66 4.87 -7.15
C ASN A 207 9.23 5.42 -8.52
N ASN A 208 8.50 6.55 -8.54
CA ASN A 208 7.97 7.22 -9.72
C ASN A 208 7.02 6.35 -10.57
N LEU A 209 6.34 5.41 -9.94
CA LEU A 209 5.36 4.51 -10.55
C LEU A 209 3.98 4.72 -9.89
N TRP A 210 2.93 4.69 -10.70
CA TRP A 210 1.53 4.82 -10.26
C TRP A 210 1.30 6.01 -9.30
N VAL A 211 1.93 7.16 -9.59
CA VAL A 211 2.01 8.31 -8.67
C VAL A 211 0.75 9.20 -8.65
N LYS A 212 -0.40 8.64 -8.98
CA LYS A 212 -1.73 9.28 -8.81
C LYS A 212 -2.64 8.33 -8.04
N PRO A 213 -3.50 8.84 -7.13
CA PRO A 213 -4.34 8.02 -6.26
C PRO A 213 -5.22 7.02 -7.02
N ASP A 214 -5.90 7.45 -8.07
CA ASP A 214 -6.78 6.64 -8.91
C ASP A 214 -6.00 5.58 -9.70
N PHE A 215 -4.83 5.94 -10.24
CA PHE A 215 -3.98 5.01 -10.99
C PHE A 215 -3.37 3.94 -10.08
N ALA A 216 -2.88 4.30 -8.91
CA ALA A 216 -2.42 3.33 -7.91
C ALA A 216 -3.55 2.37 -7.49
N ALA A 217 -4.73 2.92 -7.23
CA ALA A 217 -5.89 2.11 -6.88
C ALA A 217 -6.31 1.17 -8.02
N ALA A 218 -6.27 1.63 -9.27
CA ALA A 218 -6.53 0.80 -10.44
C ALA A 218 -5.48 -0.32 -10.59
N PHE A 219 -4.19 -0.01 -10.36
CA PHE A 219 -3.10 -0.99 -10.39
C PHE A 219 -3.32 -2.08 -9.33
N ILE A 220 -3.60 -1.73 -8.08
CA ILE A 220 -3.87 -2.72 -7.03
C ILE A 220 -5.10 -3.58 -7.37
N ARG A 221 -6.20 -2.96 -7.80
CA ARG A 221 -7.43 -3.68 -8.17
C ARG A 221 -7.28 -4.58 -9.39
N SER A 222 -6.30 -4.32 -10.26
CA SER A 222 -6.08 -5.12 -11.48
C SER A 222 -5.72 -6.58 -11.18
N PHE A 223 -5.13 -6.86 -10.03
CA PHE A 223 -4.81 -8.23 -9.62
C PHE A 223 -6.05 -9.07 -9.31
N LYS A 224 -7.18 -8.45 -8.97
CA LYS A 224 -8.44 -9.14 -8.61
C LYS A 224 -8.22 -10.26 -7.60
N ASN A 225 -7.33 -10.06 -6.65
CA ASN A 225 -6.86 -11.09 -5.73
C ASN A 225 -6.82 -10.57 -4.29
N ALA A 226 -7.31 -11.37 -3.35
CA ALA A 226 -7.37 -10.99 -1.94
C ALA A 226 -5.98 -10.89 -1.28
N TRP A 227 -4.98 -11.56 -1.85
CA TRP A 227 -3.61 -11.61 -1.35
C TRP A 227 -2.72 -10.48 -1.89
N VAL A 228 -3.27 -9.57 -2.70
CA VAL A 228 -2.56 -8.37 -3.18
C VAL A 228 -3.33 -7.13 -2.74
N LYS A 229 -2.69 -6.29 -1.95
CA LYS A 229 -3.27 -5.09 -1.35
C LYS A 229 -2.27 -3.93 -1.39
N SER A 230 -2.70 -2.74 -0.98
CA SER A 230 -1.82 -1.58 -0.84
C SER A 230 -1.25 -1.50 0.58
N TYR A 231 0.06 -1.32 0.68
CA TYR A 231 0.73 -0.79 1.86
C TYR A 231 0.88 0.72 1.65
N LEU A 232 0.06 1.52 2.32
CA LEU A 232 0.03 2.96 2.08
C LEU A 232 0.94 3.70 3.05
N ASP A 233 1.89 4.46 2.53
CA ASP A 233 2.66 5.45 3.30
C ASP A 233 2.11 6.85 3.06
N LEU A 234 1.71 7.53 4.12
CA LEU A 234 1.07 8.84 4.03
C LEU A 234 2.03 9.93 3.54
N GLY A 235 3.26 9.94 4.06
CA GLY A 235 4.24 10.97 3.76
C GLY A 235 4.88 10.83 2.38
N ASN A 236 5.14 9.61 1.91
CA ASN A 236 5.69 9.37 0.58
C ASN A 236 4.80 9.95 -0.53
N HIS A 237 3.50 9.94 -0.31
CA HIS A 237 2.51 10.27 -1.32
C HIS A 237 2.08 11.74 -1.33
N GLU A 238 2.28 12.48 -0.23
CA GLU A 238 1.85 13.88 -0.08
C GLU A 238 2.36 14.79 -1.19
N ARG A 239 3.58 14.56 -1.69
CA ARG A 239 4.15 15.36 -2.79
C ARG A 239 3.40 15.22 -4.11
N TYR A 240 2.67 14.13 -4.33
CA TYR A 240 1.93 13.84 -5.57
C TYR A 240 0.47 14.26 -5.48
N ALA A 241 -0.16 14.02 -4.33
CA ALA A 241 -1.53 14.41 -4.01
C ALA A 241 -1.72 14.37 -2.49
N PRO A 242 -2.69 15.09 -1.90
CA PRO A 242 -2.99 15.05 -0.48
C PRO A 242 -3.23 13.63 0.04
N ALA A 243 -2.66 13.28 1.19
CA ALA A 243 -2.68 11.91 1.75
C ALA A 243 -4.10 11.35 1.91
N GLN A 244 -5.10 12.18 2.27
CA GLN A 244 -6.49 11.75 2.38
C GLN A 244 -7.13 11.35 1.03
N GLU A 245 -6.63 11.84 -0.09
CA GLU A 245 -7.10 11.43 -1.42
C GLU A 245 -6.63 10.02 -1.75
N TRP A 246 -5.38 9.68 -1.38
CA TRP A 246 -4.87 8.31 -1.49
C TRP A 246 -5.68 7.33 -0.66
N VAL A 247 -6.03 7.69 0.59
CA VAL A 247 -6.88 6.87 1.45
C VAL A 247 -8.23 6.62 0.78
N ARG A 248 -8.89 7.66 0.26
CA ARG A 248 -10.19 7.52 -0.41
C ARG A 248 -10.13 6.68 -1.69
N ALA A 249 -9.10 6.88 -2.50
CA ALA A 249 -8.95 6.16 -3.77
C ALA A 249 -8.66 4.66 -3.56
N LEU A 250 -7.77 4.34 -2.63
CA LEU A 250 -7.41 2.96 -2.31
C LEU A 250 -8.53 2.23 -1.56
N GLY A 251 -9.19 2.90 -0.62
CA GLY A 251 -10.34 2.37 0.10
C GLY A 251 -10.04 1.05 0.81
N ASP A 252 -10.82 0.01 0.52
CA ASP A 252 -10.70 -1.36 1.05
C ASP A 252 -9.43 -2.11 0.60
N GLN A 253 -8.66 -1.50 -0.29
CA GLN A 253 -7.38 -2.07 -0.71
C GLN A 253 -6.24 -1.78 0.27
N ILE A 254 -6.42 -0.88 1.24
CA ILE A 254 -5.40 -0.58 2.24
C ILE A 254 -5.31 -1.73 3.24
N VAL A 255 -4.14 -2.38 3.34
CA VAL A 255 -3.91 -3.47 4.31
C VAL A 255 -3.10 -3.01 5.52
N LYS A 256 -2.18 -2.07 5.35
CA LYS A 256 -1.33 -1.48 6.38
C LYS A 256 -1.04 -0.02 6.04
N LEU A 257 -0.63 0.74 7.06
CA LEU A 257 -0.22 2.13 6.92
C LEU A 257 1.16 2.34 7.51
N HIS A 258 1.98 3.14 6.81
CA HIS A 258 3.08 3.88 7.39
C HIS A 258 2.65 5.32 7.63
N ILE A 259 3.10 5.88 8.76
CA ILE A 259 2.92 7.29 9.10
C ILE A 259 4.27 7.97 9.20
N LYS A 260 4.42 9.02 8.43
CA LYS A 260 5.44 10.05 8.51
C LYS A 260 4.85 11.35 7.99
N ASP A 261 5.57 12.44 8.10
CA ASP A 261 5.09 13.72 7.61
C ASP A 261 6.03 14.31 6.56
N PHE A 262 5.46 15.09 5.68
CA PHE A 262 6.15 15.72 4.58
C PHE A 262 5.75 17.18 4.45
N LYS A 263 6.73 18.08 4.53
CA LYS A 263 6.50 19.51 4.32
C LYS A 263 6.67 19.87 2.86
N LEU A 264 5.59 20.27 2.22
CA LEU A 264 5.59 20.69 0.82
C LEU A 264 6.37 22.00 0.65
N ASP A 265 7.23 22.02 -0.35
CA ASP A 265 7.90 23.19 -0.89
C ASP A 265 8.05 22.99 -2.40
N ARG A 266 7.10 23.55 -3.16
CA ARG A 266 7.04 23.38 -4.61
C ARG A 266 8.24 24.01 -5.36
N ALA A 267 9.04 24.86 -4.74
CA ALA A 267 10.26 25.40 -5.30
C ALA A 267 11.45 24.43 -5.16
N ALA A 268 11.47 23.61 -4.12
CA ALA A 268 12.53 22.65 -3.88
C ALA A 268 12.59 21.55 -4.97
N LYS A 269 13.78 20.96 -5.16
CA LYS A 269 14.04 19.91 -6.15
C LYS A 269 13.09 18.70 -6.01
N ASN A 270 12.81 18.28 -4.77
CA ASN A 270 11.92 17.16 -4.47
C ASN A 270 10.48 17.60 -4.09
N GLU A 271 10.19 18.89 -4.29
CA GLU A 271 8.93 19.56 -3.91
C GLU A 271 8.61 19.47 -2.43
N GLY A 272 9.65 19.35 -1.58
CA GLY A 272 9.55 19.31 -0.14
C GLY A 272 10.56 18.38 0.51
N ALA A 273 10.36 18.15 1.80
CA ALA A 273 11.22 17.31 2.65
C ALA A 273 10.41 16.58 3.72
N PHE A 274 10.92 15.42 4.16
CA PHE A 274 10.39 14.75 5.35
C PHE A 274 10.72 15.55 6.61
N VAL A 275 9.75 15.64 7.49
CA VAL A 275 9.83 16.34 8.76
C VAL A 275 9.22 15.48 9.88
N ARG A 276 9.32 15.92 11.11
CA ARG A 276 8.64 15.26 12.23
C ARG A 276 7.13 15.27 12.01
N ILE A 277 6.47 14.22 12.48
CA ILE A 277 5.00 14.11 12.39
C ILE A 277 4.36 15.30 13.12
N GLY A 278 3.54 16.04 12.41
CA GLY A 278 2.86 17.25 12.88
C GLY A 278 3.53 18.57 12.48
N ASP A 279 4.74 18.56 11.91
CA ASP A 279 5.46 19.74 11.42
C ASP A 279 5.33 19.95 9.90
N GLY A 280 4.66 19.03 9.21
CA GLY A 280 4.55 19.01 7.76
C GLY A 280 3.27 19.61 7.21
N SER A 281 2.90 19.13 6.01
CA SER A 281 1.74 19.62 5.26
C SER A 281 0.56 18.64 5.25
N ILE A 282 0.72 17.45 5.84
CA ILE A 282 -0.34 16.45 5.87
C ILE A 282 -1.46 16.92 6.82
N ASP A 283 -2.69 16.97 6.31
CA ASP A 283 -3.88 17.16 7.13
C ASP A 283 -4.27 15.83 7.79
N PHE A 284 -3.66 15.54 8.95
CA PHE A 284 -3.91 14.32 9.69
C PHE A 284 -5.36 14.17 10.17
N LYS A 285 -6.09 15.28 10.39
CA LYS A 285 -7.53 15.24 10.71
C LYS A 285 -8.32 14.73 9.50
N ALA A 286 -8.04 15.26 8.31
CA ALA A 286 -8.68 14.79 7.07
C ALA A 286 -8.30 13.34 6.76
N VAL A 287 -7.05 12.94 6.97
CA VAL A 287 -6.60 11.54 6.84
C VAL A 287 -7.36 10.63 7.80
N ARG A 288 -7.45 11.00 9.10
CA ARG A 288 -8.19 10.19 10.09
C ARG A 288 -9.67 10.02 9.73
N ARG A 289 -10.31 11.09 9.24
CA ARG A 289 -11.69 11.03 8.73
C ARG A 289 -11.80 10.17 7.48
N ALA A 290 -10.86 10.26 6.56
CA ALA A 290 -10.86 9.41 5.37
C ALA A 290 -10.72 7.92 5.73
N LEU A 291 -9.84 7.57 6.67
CA LEU A 291 -9.71 6.19 7.19
C LEU A 291 -11.00 5.68 7.81
N GLU A 292 -11.72 6.51 8.57
CA GLU A 292 -13.04 6.18 9.10
C GLU A 292 -14.05 5.90 7.98
N CYS A 293 -14.10 6.78 6.97
CA CYS A 293 -15.04 6.67 5.86
C CYS A 293 -14.82 5.41 5.01
N VAL A 294 -13.57 4.97 4.84
CA VAL A 294 -13.26 3.72 4.10
C VAL A 294 -13.31 2.48 4.99
N GLY A 295 -13.56 2.64 6.30
CA GLY A 295 -13.69 1.54 7.26
C GLY A 295 -12.36 0.89 7.62
N TYR A 296 -11.23 1.59 7.48
CA TYR A 296 -9.93 1.01 7.82
C TYR A 296 -9.78 0.83 9.32
N SER A 297 -9.66 -0.42 9.75
CA SER A 297 -9.25 -0.81 11.10
C SER A 297 -7.99 -1.66 10.99
N GLY A 298 -6.88 -1.20 11.57
CA GLY A 298 -5.62 -1.90 11.35
C GLY A 298 -4.41 -1.24 11.96
N TRP A 299 -3.24 -1.71 11.51
CA TRP A 299 -1.94 -1.28 12.01
C TRP A 299 -1.43 -0.05 11.28
N VAL A 300 -0.82 0.83 12.06
CA VAL A 300 -0.12 2.04 11.60
C VAL A 300 1.29 2.01 12.19
N SER A 301 2.29 1.77 11.34
CA SER A 301 3.69 1.77 11.75
C SER A 301 4.31 3.14 11.56
N ILE A 302 5.10 3.58 12.55
CA ILE A 302 5.84 4.83 12.46
C ILE A 302 7.09 4.64 11.62
N GLU A 303 7.20 5.40 10.53
CA GLU A 303 8.37 5.51 9.68
C GLU A 303 8.91 6.94 9.66
N SER A 304 9.19 7.46 10.83
CA SER A 304 9.59 8.86 11.05
C SER A 304 10.77 8.95 12.02
N SER A 305 11.43 10.09 12.01
CA SER A 305 12.51 10.44 12.94
C SER A 305 12.22 11.77 13.63
N GLY A 306 13.11 12.18 14.54
CA GLY A 306 13.05 13.47 15.20
C GLY A 306 12.20 13.51 16.48
N TRP A 307 11.50 12.42 16.82
CA TRP A 307 10.83 12.18 18.08
C TRP A 307 11.38 10.93 18.77
N THR A 308 11.31 10.88 20.09
CA THR A 308 11.53 9.64 20.85
C THR A 308 10.37 8.67 20.64
N ASP A 309 10.55 7.39 20.99
CA ASP A 309 9.48 6.39 20.90
C ASP A 309 8.24 6.75 21.74
N ALA A 310 8.46 7.39 22.90
CA ALA A 310 7.39 7.88 23.76
C ALA A 310 6.61 9.04 23.13
N GLU A 311 7.30 10.01 22.54
CA GLU A 311 6.70 11.12 21.83
C GLU A 311 5.93 10.65 20.59
N HIS A 312 6.52 9.71 19.81
CA HIS A 312 5.83 9.06 18.71
C HIS A 312 4.54 8.37 19.17
N SER A 313 4.59 7.65 20.30
CA SER A 313 3.39 7.01 20.87
C SER A 313 2.30 8.02 21.19
N ALA A 314 2.65 9.14 21.83
CA ALA A 314 1.71 10.20 22.17
C ALA A 314 1.11 10.88 20.92
N ILE A 315 1.93 11.12 19.89
CA ILE A 315 1.47 11.67 18.61
C ILE A 315 0.48 10.71 17.93
N MET A 316 0.75 9.39 17.96
CA MET A 316 -0.16 8.39 17.40
C MET A 316 -1.52 8.41 18.12
N ASP A 317 -1.54 8.55 19.44
CA ASP A 317 -2.79 8.64 20.20
C ASP A 317 -3.59 9.91 19.83
N ARG A 318 -2.90 11.03 19.57
CA ARG A 318 -3.52 12.25 19.03
C ARG A 318 -4.07 12.03 17.61
N PHE A 319 -3.32 11.38 16.74
CA PHE A 319 -3.79 11.04 15.39
C PHE A 319 -5.02 10.13 15.45
N PHE A 320 -4.98 9.05 16.23
CA PHE A 320 -6.09 8.10 16.34
C PHE A 320 -7.38 8.74 16.86
N SER A 321 -7.24 9.68 17.79
CA SER A 321 -8.38 10.44 18.32
C SER A 321 -8.80 11.64 17.44
N GLY A 322 -8.13 11.89 16.31
CA GLY A 322 -8.42 13.02 15.42
C GLY A 322 -8.02 14.38 15.97
N LYS A 323 -7.04 14.42 16.86
CA LYS A 323 -6.54 15.63 17.53
C LYS A 323 -5.16 16.07 17.05
N LEU A 324 -4.60 15.40 16.02
CA LEU A 324 -3.34 15.79 15.41
C LEU A 324 -3.58 16.78 14.29
#